data_6d3466c31c045ff617c2b78b8a3ad725
#
_entry.id   6d3466c31c045ff617c2b78b8a3ad725
#
_cell.length_a   1.000
_cell.length_b   1.000
_cell.length_c   1.000
_cell.angle_alpha   90.00
_cell.angle_beta   90.00
_cell.angle_gamma   90.00
#
_symmetry.space_group_name_H-M   'P 1'
#
loop_
_entity.id
_entity.type
_entity.pdbx_description
1 polymer ?
#
loop_
_entity_poly.entity_id
_entity_poly.type
_entity_poly.pdbx_seq_one_letter_code
_entity_poly.pdbx_strand_id
1 'polypeptide(L)'
;MRILVVTQHFWPENFRINDIVEGFVQDGLDVDVLCGLPNYPKGEWFPGYSADGPFEETYKGAHIFRAREIPRKGNTGKTIFLNYASWPLYAAGALNRLPGGYDAVFCFNTSPVLMCWPAIKYAKKYKIPFTNYVLDLWPENLYSVLPVKNSFMRWVAQTVSDSLYKRADRLIAMSVPLQKRLIARTGKPEKDVAVISQYCEDFYAVPCHDPELEARFSGRFNLVFTGTFTPAQSLDMVLRAVLDARAAGAENLHLLLVGDGMSRESLQALAEELHAGDAVTFYGSVPAEKVPSFTTLADALLISLSDSPDLGLTVPGKLASYMAAGKPVVASMNGAGYEAVKESGGGLVSPACDQAALAANLLALYRMAPEGRAALGTKAKAYYEAHYRRTELLRRLESFTLRGE
;
A
#
# COMPACT_ATOMS: atom_id res chain seq x y z
N MET A 1 -18.67 19.22 9.91
CA MET A 1 -19.33 18.18 9.06
C MET A 1 -19.03 16.82 9.65
N ARG A 2 -19.94 15.87 9.48
CA ARG A 2 -19.81 14.52 10.04
C ARG A 2 -19.66 13.48 8.94
N ILE A 3 -18.65 12.60 9.04
CA ILE A 3 -18.33 11.59 8.03
C ILE A 3 -18.35 10.18 8.62
N LEU A 4 -18.94 9.23 7.89
CA LEU A 4 -18.81 7.81 8.18
C LEU A 4 -17.71 7.20 7.32
N VAL A 5 -16.66 6.73 7.95
CA VAL A 5 -15.59 5.95 7.32
C VAL A 5 -15.92 4.47 7.43
N VAL A 6 -15.85 3.74 6.32
CA VAL A 6 -16.10 2.29 6.27
C VAL A 6 -14.87 1.60 5.73
N THR A 7 -14.32 0.67 6.51
CA THR A 7 -13.16 -0.14 6.12
C THR A 7 -13.14 -1.43 6.93
N GLN A 8 -12.66 -2.54 6.36
CA GLN A 8 -12.52 -3.76 7.15
C GLN A 8 -11.38 -3.64 8.17
N HIS A 9 -10.25 -3.11 7.75
CA HIS A 9 -9.02 -3.01 8.53
C HIS A 9 -8.83 -1.60 9.08
N PHE A 10 -8.63 -1.51 10.39
CA PHE A 10 -8.38 -0.25 11.09
C PHE A 10 -7.50 -0.48 12.33
N TRP A 11 -7.04 0.59 12.96
CA TRP A 11 -6.26 0.52 14.20
C TRP A 11 -6.77 -0.58 15.16
N PRO A 12 -5.89 -1.36 15.81
CA PRO A 12 -4.42 -1.28 15.85
C PRO A 12 -3.68 -1.94 14.67
N GLU A 13 -4.39 -2.40 13.65
CA GLU A 13 -3.76 -2.85 12.40
C GLU A 13 -3.13 -1.67 11.68
N ASN A 14 -1.92 -1.86 11.12
CA ASN A 14 -1.16 -0.78 10.48
C ASN A 14 -1.60 -0.56 9.03
N PHE A 15 -2.62 0.28 8.85
CA PHE A 15 -3.12 0.70 7.55
C PHE A 15 -3.17 2.23 7.44
N ARG A 16 -2.96 2.77 6.25
CA ARG A 16 -2.98 4.21 5.97
C ARG A 16 -4.29 4.91 6.38
N ILE A 17 -5.38 4.17 6.43
CA ILE A 17 -6.67 4.73 6.87
C ILE A 17 -6.61 5.27 8.30
N ASN A 18 -5.72 4.77 9.14
CA ASN A 18 -5.54 5.28 10.50
C ASN A 18 -5.09 6.74 10.47
N ASP A 19 -4.11 7.05 9.63
CA ASP A 19 -3.59 8.40 9.44
C ASP A 19 -4.60 9.31 8.70
N ILE A 20 -5.36 8.77 7.74
CA ILE A 20 -6.43 9.53 7.05
C ILE A 20 -7.50 9.95 8.05
N VAL A 21 -7.96 9.05 8.92
CA VAL A 21 -8.96 9.36 9.96
C VAL A 21 -8.42 10.39 10.94
N GLU A 22 -7.19 10.24 11.40
CA GLU A 22 -6.54 11.24 12.26
C GLU A 22 -6.49 12.61 11.58
N GLY A 23 -6.11 12.67 10.30
CA GLY A 23 -6.10 13.92 9.53
C GLY A 23 -7.48 14.56 9.43
N PHE A 24 -8.52 13.80 9.12
CA PHE A 24 -9.90 14.30 9.07
C PHE A 24 -10.36 14.89 10.42
N VAL A 25 -10.00 14.25 11.54
CA VAL A 25 -10.30 14.78 12.89
C VAL A 25 -9.51 16.07 13.15
N GLN A 26 -8.24 16.13 12.77
CA GLN A 26 -7.40 17.33 12.92
C GLN A 26 -7.94 18.51 12.10
N ASP A 27 -8.53 18.24 10.94
CA ASP A 27 -9.17 19.24 10.07
C ASP A 27 -10.60 19.63 10.57
N GLY A 28 -11.01 19.11 11.75
CA GLY A 28 -12.25 19.50 12.43
C GLY A 28 -13.49 18.74 12.00
N LEU A 29 -13.35 17.59 11.31
CA LEU A 29 -14.47 16.71 11.02
C LEU A 29 -14.85 15.86 12.23
N ASP A 30 -16.14 15.60 12.40
CA ASP A 30 -16.67 14.58 13.31
C ASP A 30 -16.64 13.22 12.55
N VAL A 31 -15.79 12.30 13.01
CA VAL A 31 -15.50 11.06 12.28
C VAL A 31 -15.92 9.84 13.08
N ASP A 32 -16.81 9.04 12.48
CA ASP A 32 -17.11 7.70 12.96
C ASP A 32 -16.54 6.67 11.98
N VAL A 33 -15.97 5.59 12.52
CA VAL A 33 -15.37 4.50 11.74
C VAL A 33 -16.12 3.21 11.96
N LEU A 34 -16.66 2.61 10.90
CA LEU A 34 -17.17 1.24 10.92
C LEU A 34 -16.11 0.29 10.38
N CYS A 35 -15.56 -0.57 11.24
CA CYS A 35 -14.48 -1.49 10.87
C CYS A 35 -14.65 -2.90 11.45
N GLY A 36 -13.69 -3.78 11.19
CA GLY A 36 -13.60 -5.13 11.73
C GLY A 36 -12.93 -5.19 13.11
N LEU A 37 -12.97 -6.37 13.71
CA LEU A 37 -12.13 -6.70 14.84
C LEU A 37 -10.72 -7.00 14.34
N PRO A 38 -9.65 -6.44 14.95
CA PRO A 38 -8.31 -6.52 14.39
C PRO A 38 -7.71 -7.94 14.48
N ASN A 39 -7.31 -8.48 13.32
CA ASN A 39 -6.71 -9.80 13.20
C ASN A 39 -5.68 -9.93 12.06
N TYR A 40 -5.48 -8.89 11.27
CA TYR A 40 -4.53 -8.90 10.16
C TYR A 40 -3.10 -8.55 10.63
N PRO A 41 -2.02 -9.18 10.14
CA PRO A 41 -2.01 -10.18 9.05
C PRO A 41 -2.09 -11.65 9.51
N LYS A 42 -1.91 -11.95 10.78
CA LYS A 42 -1.73 -13.32 11.29
C LYS A 42 -3.02 -14.14 11.38
N GLY A 43 -4.18 -13.47 11.35
CA GLY A 43 -5.47 -14.12 11.58
C GLY A 43 -5.72 -14.48 13.05
N GLU A 44 -5.01 -13.81 13.95
CA GLU A 44 -5.14 -13.90 15.40
C GLU A 44 -5.60 -12.54 15.93
N TRP A 45 -6.41 -12.56 16.97
CA TRP A 45 -6.85 -11.32 17.60
C TRP A 45 -5.67 -10.57 18.21
N PHE A 46 -5.66 -9.27 18.05
CA PHE A 46 -4.71 -8.41 18.77
C PHE A 46 -4.95 -8.46 20.29
N PRO A 47 -3.93 -8.16 21.11
CA PRO A 47 -4.12 -8.08 22.56
C PRO A 47 -5.26 -7.13 22.94
N GLY A 48 -6.17 -7.60 23.80
CA GLY A 48 -7.35 -6.86 24.21
C GLY A 48 -8.59 -7.06 23.32
N TYR A 49 -8.49 -7.83 22.22
CA TYR A 49 -9.60 -8.13 21.32
C TYR A 49 -9.95 -9.62 21.30
N SER A 50 -11.21 -9.90 21.04
CA SER A 50 -11.74 -11.26 20.86
C SER A 50 -12.97 -11.24 19.95
N ALA A 51 -13.58 -12.41 19.71
CA ALA A 51 -14.86 -12.48 19.01
C ALA A 51 -16.01 -11.74 19.74
N ASP A 52 -15.84 -11.43 21.01
CA ASP A 52 -16.83 -10.75 21.86
C ASP A 52 -16.53 -9.26 22.08
N GLY A 53 -15.61 -8.69 21.33
CA GLY A 53 -15.32 -7.27 21.32
C GLY A 53 -13.90 -6.89 21.80
N PRO A 54 -13.68 -5.62 22.11
CA PRO A 54 -14.63 -4.49 22.21
C PRO A 54 -15.26 -4.12 20.85
N PHE A 55 -16.53 -3.71 20.85
CA PHE A 55 -17.25 -3.31 19.64
C PHE A 55 -17.36 -1.78 19.48
N GLU A 56 -17.04 -1.02 20.51
CA GLU A 56 -17.01 0.44 20.49
C GLU A 56 -15.80 0.92 21.29
N GLU A 57 -15.09 1.88 20.71
CA GLU A 57 -13.92 2.52 21.32
C GLU A 57 -13.65 3.87 20.65
N THR A 58 -12.57 4.55 21.04
CA THR A 58 -12.14 5.81 20.43
C THR A 58 -10.70 5.72 19.95
N TYR A 59 -10.39 6.39 18.85
CA TYR A 59 -9.03 6.52 18.33
C TYR A 59 -8.78 7.94 17.88
N LYS A 60 -7.87 8.66 18.56
CA LYS A 60 -7.45 10.03 18.23
C LYS A 60 -8.60 10.99 17.93
N GLY A 61 -9.68 10.88 18.68
CA GLY A 61 -10.88 11.73 18.54
C GLY A 61 -11.97 11.17 17.64
N ALA A 62 -11.71 10.13 16.84
CA ALA A 62 -12.74 9.42 16.10
C ALA A 62 -13.43 8.36 16.97
N HIS A 63 -14.73 8.16 16.77
CA HIS A 63 -15.50 7.05 17.35
C HIS A 63 -15.40 5.80 16.45
N ILE A 64 -15.12 4.65 17.03
CA ILE A 64 -14.97 3.38 16.31
C ILE A 64 -16.11 2.45 16.66
N PHE A 65 -16.80 1.97 15.64
CA PHE A 65 -17.81 0.91 15.69
C PHE A 65 -17.27 -0.34 14.99
N ARG A 66 -17.04 -1.42 15.77
CA ARG A 66 -16.53 -2.66 15.20
C ARG A 66 -17.65 -3.64 14.90
N ALA A 67 -17.50 -4.34 13.80
CA ALA A 67 -18.32 -5.49 13.44
C ALA A 67 -17.54 -6.79 13.65
N ARG A 68 -18.23 -7.87 13.94
CA ARG A 68 -17.65 -9.21 13.96
C ARG A 68 -17.11 -9.59 12.60
N GLU A 69 -16.17 -10.52 12.60
CA GLU A 69 -15.68 -11.18 11.39
C GLU A 69 -15.10 -12.56 11.75
N ILE A 70 -14.97 -13.42 10.77
CA ILE A 70 -14.25 -14.68 10.93
C ILE A 70 -12.77 -14.38 10.65
N PRO A 71 -11.85 -14.58 11.62
CA PRO A 71 -10.44 -14.30 11.41
C PRO A 71 -9.84 -15.26 10.37
N ARG A 72 -8.84 -14.78 9.63
CA ARG A 72 -8.16 -15.54 8.55
C ARG A 72 -7.14 -16.55 9.07
N LYS A 73 -7.44 -17.26 10.13
CA LYS A 73 -6.53 -18.19 10.84
C LYS A 73 -5.83 -19.14 9.86
N GLY A 74 -4.48 -19.16 9.91
CA GLY A 74 -3.66 -19.99 9.04
C GLY A 74 -3.54 -19.49 7.59
N ASN A 75 -4.14 -18.36 7.23
CA ASN A 75 -4.07 -17.70 5.91
C ASN A 75 -4.32 -18.65 4.71
N THR A 76 -5.19 -19.65 4.87
CA THR A 76 -5.59 -20.52 3.77
C THR A 76 -6.61 -19.82 2.87
N GLY A 77 -6.73 -20.22 1.60
CA GLY A 77 -7.72 -19.66 0.68
C GLY A 77 -9.16 -19.71 1.23
N LYS A 78 -9.51 -20.79 1.96
CA LYS A 78 -10.81 -20.93 2.61
C LYS A 78 -11.02 -19.92 3.74
N THR A 79 -10.03 -19.75 4.62
CA THR A 79 -10.14 -18.83 5.76
C THR A 79 -10.12 -17.38 5.31
N ILE A 80 -9.33 -17.03 4.28
CA ILE A 80 -9.33 -15.72 3.64
C ILE A 80 -10.71 -15.44 3.03
N PHE A 81 -11.29 -16.38 2.29
CA PHE A 81 -12.62 -16.22 1.71
C PHE A 81 -13.70 -16.00 2.77
N LEU A 82 -13.69 -16.79 3.85
CA LEU A 82 -14.64 -16.64 4.95
C LEU A 82 -14.49 -15.30 5.67
N ASN A 83 -13.26 -14.83 5.87
CA ASN A 83 -13.00 -13.50 6.43
C ASN A 83 -13.61 -12.41 5.52
N TYR A 84 -13.32 -12.47 4.22
CA TYR A 84 -13.80 -11.52 3.23
C TYR A 84 -15.33 -11.49 3.06
N ALA A 85 -15.99 -12.63 3.23
CA ALA A 85 -17.44 -12.72 3.11
C ALA A 85 -18.17 -12.37 4.42
N SER A 86 -17.60 -12.72 5.57
CA SER A 86 -18.25 -12.55 6.87
C SER A 86 -18.34 -11.09 7.31
N TRP A 87 -17.24 -10.32 7.17
CA TRP A 87 -17.21 -8.95 7.65
C TRP A 87 -18.30 -8.06 7.02
N PRO A 88 -18.50 -8.00 5.69
CA PRO A 88 -19.54 -7.17 5.11
C PRO A 88 -20.94 -7.49 5.62
N LEU A 89 -21.22 -8.78 5.89
CA LEU A 89 -22.51 -9.23 6.42
C LEU A 89 -22.72 -8.73 7.86
N TYR A 90 -21.74 -8.94 8.73
CA TYR A 90 -21.82 -8.46 10.12
C TYR A 90 -21.81 -6.93 10.20
N ALA A 91 -21.00 -6.26 9.39
CA ALA A 91 -20.97 -4.81 9.32
C ALA A 91 -22.31 -4.22 8.85
N ALA A 92 -22.96 -4.87 7.87
CA ALA A 92 -24.30 -4.46 7.47
C ALA A 92 -25.37 -4.60 8.58
N GLY A 93 -25.20 -5.58 9.48
CA GLY A 93 -26.03 -5.71 10.70
C GLY A 93 -25.69 -4.64 11.75
N ALA A 94 -24.41 -4.24 11.84
CA ALA A 94 -23.95 -3.23 12.78
C ALA A 94 -24.37 -1.79 12.44
N LEU A 95 -24.84 -1.53 11.21
CA LEU A 95 -25.29 -0.20 10.77
C LEU A 95 -26.36 0.43 11.67
N ASN A 96 -27.15 -0.38 12.35
CA ASN A 96 -28.20 0.12 13.26
C ASN A 96 -27.64 0.69 14.59
N ARG A 97 -26.37 0.43 14.91
CA ARG A 97 -25.68 0.99 16.08
C ARG A 97 -25.12 2.38 15.82
N LEU A 98 -25.00 2.76 14.55
CA LEU A 98 -24.47 4.06 14.15
C LEU A 98 -25.45 5.17 14.51
N PRO A 99 -24.97 6.30 15.08
CA PRO A 99 -25.85 7.38 15.54
C PRO A 99 -26.58 8.11 14.41
N GLY A 100 -26.08 8.06 13.17
CA GLY A 100 -26.69 8.76 12.03
C GLY A 100 -26.24 10.22 11.91
N GLY A 101 -26.89 10.96 10.99
CA GLY A 101 -26.58 12.37 10.77
C GLY A 101 -25.26 12.64 10.06
N TYR A 102 -24.76 11.69 9.25
CA TYR A 102 -23.56 11.89 8.45
C TYR A 102 -23.87 12.66 7.17
N ASP A 103 -22.93 13.52 6.78
CA ASP A 103 -23.00 14.31 5.55
C ASP A 103 -22.49 13.50 4.34
N ALA A 104 -21.57 12.53 4.57
CA ALA A 104 -21.02 11.66 3.53
C ALA A 104 -20.56 10.31 4.10
N VAL A 105 -20.42 9.32 3.22
CA VAL A 105 -19.76 8.04 3.51
C VAL A 105 -18.50 7.93 2.68
N PHE A 106 -17.38 7.59 3.33
CA PHE A 106 -16.09 7.31 2.71
C PHE A 106 -15.71 5.86 2.95
N CYS A 107 -15.42 5.11 1.89
CA CYS A 107 -14.91 3.74 2.02
C CYS A 107 -13.45 3.69 1.58
N PHE A 108 -12.57 3.25 2.48
CA PHE A 108 -11.18 2.94 2.18
C PHE A 108 -11.11 1.48 1.72
N ASN A 109 -11.22 1.29 0.40
CA ASN A 109 -11.44 -0.02 -0.18
C ASN A 109 -10.11 -0.68 -0.60
N THR A 110 -9.57 -1.48 0.31
CA THR A 110 -8.49 -2.42 0.05
C THR A 110 -9.08 -3.72 -0.54
N SER A 111 -8.75 -4.87 0.00
CA SER A 111 -9.33 -6.17 -0.38
C SER A 111 -10.18 -6.73 0.75
N PRO A 112 -11.38 -7.23 0.46
CA PRO A 112 -12.07 -7.39 -0.83
C PRO A 112 -12.95 -6.19 -1.20
N VAL A 113 -13.35 -6.09 -2.48
CA VAL A 113 -14.33 -5.07 -2.92
C VAL A 113 -15.65 -5.13 -2.15
N LEU A 114 -16.02 -6.29 -1.62
CA LEU A 114 -17.24 -6.50 -0.82
C LEU A 114 -17.29 -5.62 0.44
N MET A 115 -16.16 -5.11 0.91
CA MET A 115 -16.13 -4.21 2.09
C MET A 115 -16.87 -2.89 1.86
N CYS A 116 -17.10 -2.46 0.62
CA CYS A 116 -17.89 -1.28 0.34
C CYS A 116 -19.43 -1.52 0.46
N TRP A 117 -19.89 -2.76 0.60
CA TRP A 117 -21.32 -3.06 0.67
C TRP A 117 -22.07 -2.42 1.86
N PRO A 118 -21.54 -2.43 3.11
CA PRO A 118 -22.15 -1.68 4.21
C PRO A 118 -22.25 -0.18 3.92
N ALA A 119 -21.22 0.43 3.31
CA ALA A 119 -21.22 1.82 2.91
C ALA A 119 -22.35 2.12 1.92
N ILE A 120 -22.49 1.27 0.88
CA ILE A 120 -23.58 1.37 -0.11
C ILE A 120 -24.97 1.30 0.56
N LYS A 121 -25.15 0.34 1.49
CA LYS A 121 -26.42 0.19 2.21
C LYS A 121 -26.75 1.43 3.02
N TYR A 122 -25.77 1.97 3.75
CA TYR A 122 -25.93 3.14 4.58
C TYR A 122 -26.27 4.37 3.73
N ALA A 123 -25.41 4.68 2.75
CA ALA A 123 -25.58 5.83 1.87
C ALA A 123 -26.95 5.83 1.16
N LYS A 124 -27.37 4.67 0.64
CA LYS A 124 -28.69 4.51 0.01
C LYS A 124 -29.85 4.73 0.98
N LYS A 125 -29.74 4.21 2.22
CA LYS A 125 -30.80 4.37 3.23
C LYS A 125 -31.02 5.83 3.60
N TYR A 126 -29.95 6.59 3.76
CA TYR A 126 -30.01 7.97 4.23
C TYR A 126 -29.90 9.01 3.11
N LYS A 127 -29.72 8.56 1.85
CA LYS A 127 -29.60 9.41 0.63
C LYS A 127 -28.47 10.44 0.73
N ILE A 128 -27.32 9.99 1.24
CA ILE A 128 -26.10 10.81 1.37
C ILE A 128 -25.04 10.31 0.38
N PRO A 129 -24.09 11.17 -0.06
CA PRO A 129 -23.06 10.78 -1.03
C PRO A 129 -22.14 9.70 -0.48
N PHE A 130 -21.77 8.77 -1.37
CA PHE A 130 -20.82 7.68 -1.09
C PHE A 130 -19.61 7.78 -2.02
N THR A 131 -18.45 7.98 -1.43
CA THR A 131 -17.15 7.96 -2.10
C THR A 131 -16.40 6.67 -1.79
N ASN A 132 -15.96 5.95 -2.84
CA ASN A 132 -15.18 4.72 -2.69
C ASN A 132 -13.74 4.94 -3.18
N TYR A 133 -12.77 4.90 -2.27
CA TYR A 133 -11.35 4.95 -2.58
C TYR A 133 -10.84 3.55 -2.92
N VAL A 134 -10.64 3.30 -4.21
CA VAL A 134 -10.24 1.99 -4.74
C VAL A 134 -8.72 1.87 -4.70
N LEU A 135 -8.21 1.08 -3.77
CA LEU A 135 -6.78 0.83 -3.60
C LEU A 135 -6.36 -0.44 -4.34
N ASP A 136 -7.20 -1.47 -4.25
CA ASP A 136 -7.03 -2.74 -4.94
C ASP A 136 -8.15 -2.94 -5.96
N LEU A 137 -7.80 -3.17 -7.22
CA LEU A 137 -8.78 -3.44 -8.26
C LEU A 137 -9.28 -4.89 -8.17
N TRP A 138 -10.57 -5.06 -7.98
CA TRP A 138 -11.26 -6.35 -7.91
C TRP A 138 -12.09 -6.60 -9.18
N PRO A 139 -12.16 -7.86 -9.66
CA PRO A 139 -11.64 -9.10 -9.06
C PRO A 139 -10.17 -9.41 -9.39
N GLU A 140 -9.45 -8.55 -10.12
CA GLU A 140 -8.08 -8.78 -10.57
C GLU A 140 -7.17 -9.17 -9.38
N ASN A 141 -7.26 -8.42 -8.29
CA ASN A 141 -6.46 -8.70 -7.09
C ASN A 141 -6.81 -10.05 -6.43
N LEU A 142 -8.04 -10.54 -6.58
CA LEU A 142 -8.43 -11.89 -6.13
C LEU A 142 -7.64 -12.96 -6.87
N TYR A 143 -7.41 -12.79 -8.17
CA TYR A 143 -6.77 -13.80 -9.00
C TYR A 143 -5.28 -13.95 -8.72
N SER A 144 -4.64 -12.94 -8.13
CA SER A 144 -3.26 -13.03 -7.66
C SER A 144 -3.12 -13.86 -6.38
N VAL A 145 -4.19 -13.97 -5.59
CA VAL A 145 -4.21 -14.74 -4.32
C VAL A 145 -4.83 -16.11 -4.50
N LEU A 146 -5.89 -16.21 -5.31
CA LEU A 146 -6.63 -17.45 -5.57
C LEU A 146 -6.70 -17.72 -7.08
N PRO A 147 -6.08 -18.79 -7.58
CA PRO A 147 -6.09 -19.11 -9.01
C PRO A 147 -7.47 -19.60 -9.47
N VAL A 148 -8.38 -18.66 -9.73
CA VAL A 148 -9.72 -18.94 -10.26
C VAL A 148 -9.61 -19.24 -11.75
N LYS A 149 -9.62 -20.51 -12.14
CA LYS A 149 -9.53 -20.95 -13.54
C LYS A 149 -10.89 -21.00 -14.26
N ASN A 150 -11.99 -21.13 -13.52
CA ASN A 150 -13.33 -21.27 -14.09
C ASN A 150 -13.85 -19.92 -14.64
N SER A 151 -14.14 -19.87 -15.94
CA SER A 151 -14.58 -18.65 -16.64
C SER A 151 -15.92 -18.11 -16.12
N PHE A 152 -16.85 -18.97 -15.70
CA PHE A 152 -18.11 -18.54 -15.12
C PHE A 152 -17.90 -17.87 -13.76
N MET A 153 -17.04 -18.45 -12.89
CA MET A 153 -16.70 -17.81 -11.63
C MET A 153 -16.02 -16.46 -11.81
N ARG A 154 -15.14 -16.35 -12.80
CA ARG A 154 -14.50 -15.06 -13.17
C ARG A 154 -15.55 -14.04 -13.63
N TRP A 155 -16.49 -14.46 -14.48
CA TRP A 155 -17.58 -13.59 -14.93
C TRP A 155 -18.46 -13.13 -13.77
N VAL A 156 -18.82 -14.02 -12.83
CA VAL A 156 -19.58 -13.66 -11.61
C VAL A 156 -18.81 -12.65 -10.77
N ALA A 157 -17.53 -12.92 -10.47
CA ALA A 157 -16.70 -12.03 -9.69
C ALA A 157 -16.57 -10.64 -10.33
N GLN A 158 -16.40 -10.59 -11.67
CA GLN A 158 -16.35 -9.34 -12.43
C GLN A 158 -17.67 -8.58 -12.32
N THR A 159 -18.80 -9.27 -12.56
CA THR A 159 -20.15 -8.66 -12.53
C THR A 159 -20.47 -8.09 -11.15
N VAL A 160 -20.14 -8.82 -10.08
CA VAL A 160 -20.33 -8.36 -8.69
C VAL A 160 -19.45 -7.14 -8.42
N SER A 161 -18.18 -7.19 -8.77
CA SER A 161 -17.24 -6.06 -8.55
C SER A 161 -17.70 -4.80 -9.30
N ASP A 162 -18.06 -4.93 -10.57
CA ASP A 162 -18.55 -3.81 -11.37
C ASP A 162 -19.84 -3.23 -10.82
N SER A 163 -20.76 -4.08 -10.35
CA SER A 163 -22.00 -3.63 -9.70
C SER A 163 -21.74 -2.83 -8.44
N LEU A 164 -20.73 -3.21 -7.64
CA LEU A 164 -20.37 -2.50 -6.42
C LEU A 164 -19.71 -1.15 -6.74
N TYR A 165 -18.78 -1.09 -7.69
CA TYR A 165 -18.15 0.17 -8.11
C TYR A 165 -19.15 1.15 -8.72
N LYS A 166 -20.10 0.66 -9.53
CA LYS A 166 -21.17 1.49 -10.12
C LYS A 166 -22.07 2.17 -9.09
N ARG A 167 -22.24 1.58 -7.90
CA ARG A 167 -23.10 2.09 -6.84
C ARG A 167 -22.48 3.20 -6.00
N ALA A 168 -21.18 3.42 -6.09
CA ALA A 168 -20.56 4.59 -5.49
C ALA A 168 -20.99 5.84 -6.29
N ASP A 169 -21.25 6.95 -5.64
CA ASP A 169 -21.50 8.22 -6.31
C ASP A 169 -20.18 8.72 -6.92
N ARG A 170 -19.08 8.58 -6.17
CA ARG A 170 -17.75 9.00 -6.55
C ARG A 170 -16.75 7.88 -6.34
N LEU A 171 -15.75 7.81 -7.21
CA LEU A 171 -14.62 6.87 -7.10
C LEU A 171 -13.32 7.66 -6.99
N ILE A 172 -12.39 7.14 -6.21
CA ILE A 172 -11.03 7.64 -6.17
C ILE A 172 -10.10 6.51 -6.63
N ALA A 173 -9.26 6.81 -7.59
CA ALA A 173 -8.21 5.93 -8.10
C ALA A 173 -6.84 6.45 -7.65
N MET A 174 -5.86 5.57 -7.41
CA MET A 174 -4.50 5.94 -7.04
C MET A 174 -3.65 6.41 -8.22
N SER A 175 -4.13 6.21 -9.46
CA SER A 175 -3.38 6.52 -10.67
C SER A 175 -4.32 6.79 -11.85
N VAL A 176 -3.78 7.45 -12.88
CA VAL A 176 -4.51 7.66 -14.15
C VAL A 176 -4.87 6.35 -14.86
N PRO A 177 -4.00 5.32 -14.96
CA PRO A 177 -4.39 4.02 -15.53
C PRO A 177 -5.55 3.37 -14.77
N LEU A 178 -5.56 3.42 -13.45
CA LEU A 178 -6.66 2.87 -12.64
C LEU A 178 -7.94 3.68 -12.83
N GLN A 179 -7.86 5.02 -12.89
CA GLN A 179 -9.02 5.89 -13.20
C GLN A 179 -9.66 5.48 -14.54
N LYS A 180 -8.86 5.37 -15.61
CA LYS A 180 -9.35 4.97 -16.93
C LYS A 180 -10.02 3.59 -16.90
N ARG A 181 -9.44 2.64 -16.16
CA ARG A 181 -10.02 1.31 -15.98
C ARG A 181 -11.36 1.37 -15.24
N LEU A 182 -11.46 2.15 -14.17
CA LEU A 182 -12.72 2.32 -13.41
C LEU A 182 -13.79 3.02 -14.25
N ILE A 183 -13.46 4.06 -15.02
CA ILE A 183 -14.37 4.72 -15.95
C ILE A 183 -14.89 3.72 -16.98
N ALA A 184 -14.02 2.94 -17.61
CA ALA A 184 -14.42 1.94 -18.60
C ALA A 184 -15.36 0.86 -18.02
N ARG A 185 -15.14 0.44 -16.76
CA ARG A 185 -15.95 -0.59 -16.10
C ARG A 185 -17.29 -0.06 -15.57
N THR A 186 -17.33 1.19 -15.15
CA THR A 186 -18.52 1.75 -14.49
C THR A 186 -19.37 2.61 -15.38
N GLY A 187 -18.80 3.18 -16.44
CA GLY A 187 -19.46 4.18 -17.29
C GLY A 187 -19.64 5.55 -16.63
N LYS A 188 -18.94 5.79 -15.50
CA LYS A 188 -19.01 7.08 -14.80
C LYS A 188 -18.30 8.17 -15.60
N PRO A 189 -18.80 9.42 -15.53
CA PRO A 189 -18.06 10.55 -16.09
C PRO A 189 -16.75 10.79 -15.33
N GLU A 190 -15.75 11.31 -16.01
CA GLU A 190 -14.41 11.53 -15.43
C GLU A 190 -14.42 12.40 -14.17
N LYS A 191 -15.30 13.40 -14.10
CA LYS A 191 -15.45 14.24 -12.91
C LYS A 191 -15.86 13.49 -11.64
N ASP A 192 -16.48 12.31 -11.76
CA ASP A 192 -16.89 11.46 -10.63
C ASP A 192 -15.84 10.40 -10.29
N VAL A 193 -14.68 10.40 -10.97
CA VAL A 193 -13.56 9.46 -10.74
C VAL A 193 -12.26 10.25 -10.60
N ALA A 194 -11.95 10.69 -9.38
CA ALA A 194 -10.73 11.46 -9.12
C ALA A 194 -9.47 10.59 -9.11
N VAL A 195 -8.32 11.18 -9.44
CA VAL A 195 -7.01 10.58 -9.20
C VAL A 195 -6.40 11.22 -7.96
N ILE A 196 -6.34 10.46 -6.87
CA ILE A 196 -5.68 10.86 -5.63
C ILE A 196 -4.78 9.70 -5.19
N SER A 197 -3.47 9.87 -5.35
CA SER A 197 -2.48 8.86 -4.97
C SER A 197 -2.37 8.71 -3.46
N GLN A 198 -1.73 7.63 -3.01
CA GLN A 198 -1.37 7.51 -1.60
C GLN A 198 -0.17 8.43 -1.30
N TYR A 199 -0.23 9.09 -0.15
CA TYR A 199 0.89 9.82 0.45
C TYR A 199 1.66 8.93 1.45
N CYS A 200 2.68 9.45 2.07
CA CYS A 200 3.27 8.84 3.27
C CYS A 200 3.12 9.78 4.47
N GLU A 201 3.22 9.23 5.65
CA GLU A 201 3.23 9.95 6.91
C GLU A 201 4.46 10.86 6.97
N ASP A 202 4.32 12.04 7.61
CA ASP A 202 5.33 13.11 7.58
C ASP A 202 6.69 12.68 8.15
N PHE A 203 6.72 11.71 9.06
CA PHE A 203 7.97 11.22 9.65
C PHE A 203 8.90 10.53 8.62
N TYR A 204 8.37 10.02 7.49
CA TYR A 204 9.22 9.47 6.42
C TYR A 204 10.06 10.53 5.70
N ALA A 205 9.65 11.79 5.74
CA ALA A 205 10.39 12.90 5.13
C ALA A 205 11.50 13.44 6.04
N VAL A 206 11.56 12.98 7.30
CA VAL A 206 12.53 13.43 8.31
C VAL A 206 13.65 12.40 8.41
N PRO A 207 14.90 12.77 8.12
CA PRO A 207 16.05 11.89 8.33
C PRO A 207 16.15 11.44 9.80
N CYS A 208 16.44 10.15 10.00
CA CYS A 208 16.63 9.57 11.32
C CYS A 208 17.99 8.87 11.35
N HIS A 209 18.91 9.41 12.12
CA HIS A 209 20.26 8.84 12.29
C HIS A 209 20.29 7.86 13.45
N ASP A 210 20.73 6.64 13.18
CA ASP A 210 20.96 5.58 14.15
C ASP A 210 22.45 5.17 14.07
N PRO A 211 23.31 5.66 14.99
CA PRO A 211 24.74 5.42 14.92
C PRO A 211 25.14 3.95 14.95
N GLU A 212 24.40 3.09 15.64
CA GLU A 212 24.68 1.66 15.70
C GLU A 212 24.37 1.00 14.35
N LEU A 213 23.23 1.37 13.76
CA LEU A 213 22.81 0.88 12.46
C LEU A 213 23.79 1.36 11.37
N GLU A 214 24.14 2.65 11.38
CA GLU A 214 25.10 3.24 10.43
C GLU A 214 26.48 2.58 10.54
N ALA A 215 26.99 2.33 11.75
CA ALA A 215 28.25 1.65 11.97
C ALA A 215 28.22 0.20 11.45
N ARG A 216 27.11 -0.52 11.68
CA ARG A 216 26.94 -1.91 11.23
C ARG A 216 27.01 -2.07 9.72
N PHE A 217 26.48 -1.09 8.97
CA PHE A 217 26.41 -1.12 7.50
C PHE A 217 27.40 -0.17 6.81
N SER A 218 28.36 0.38 7.58
CA SER A 218 29.40 1.27 7.04
C SER A 218 30.29 0.57 6.00
N GLY A 219 30.85 1.33 5.07
CA GLY A 219 31.75 0.83 4.03
C GLY A 219 31.07 0.02 2.93
N ARG A 220 29.76 -0.03 2.91
CA ARG A 220 28.93 -0.71 1.90
C ARG A 220 28.15 0.30 1.08
N PHE A 221 27.77 -0.08 -0.12
CA PHE A 221 26.73 0.60 -0.88
C PHE A 221 25.38 -0.04 -0.53
N ASN A 222 24.61 0.60 0.31
CA ASN A 222 23.37 0.06 0.87
C ASN A 222 22.18 0.30 -0.06
N LEU A 223 21.77 -0.77 -0.76
CA LEU A 223 20.49 -0.85 -1.46
C LEU A 223 19.43 -1.34 -0.48
N VAL A 224 18.49 -0.48 -0.09
CA VAL A 224 17.52 -0.80 0.97
C VAL A 224 16.13 -1.06 0.38
N PHE A 225 15.54 -2.18 0.77
CA PHE A 225 14.13 -2.50 0.57
C PHE A 225 13.42 -2.56 1.91
N THR A 226 12.27 -1.90 2.03
CA THR A 226 11.42 -1.98 3.23
C THR A 226 10.02 -2.47 2.87
N GLY A 227 9.48 -3.43 3.62
CA GLY A 227 8.10 -3.89 3.45
C GLY A 227 7.91 -5.39 3.49
N THR A 228 6.74 -5.85 3.07
CA THR A 228 6.37 -7.26 3.13
C THR A 228 7.03 -8.06 2.01
N PHE A 229 7.59 -9.23 2.33
CA PHE A 229 8.18 -10.16 1.37
C PHE A 229 7.10 -11.07 0.80
N THR A 230 6.63 -10.75 -0.41
CA THR A 230 5.62 -11.53 -1.13
C THR A 230 6.10 -11.84 -2.54
N PRO A 231 5.53 -12.84 -3.23
CA PRO A 231 5.85 -13.12 -4.63
C PRO A 231 5.68 -11.91 -5.55
N ALA A 232 4.72 -11.02 -5.23
CA ALA A 232 4.48 -9.80 -6.00
C ALA A 232 5.67 -8.81 -5.99
N GLN A 233 6.63 -8.97 -5.07
CA GLN A 233 7.82 -8.11 -5.01
C GLN A 233 9.01 -8.65 -5.82
N SER A 234 8.96 -9.88 -6.35
CA SER A 234 10.05 -10.54 -7.14
C SER A 234 11.44 -10.34 -6.53
N LEU A 235 11.57 -10.51 -5.21
CA LEU A 235 12.86 -10.30 -4.50
C LEU A 235 13.89 -11.38 -4.83
N ASP A 236 13.48 -12.53 -5.34
CA ASP A 236 14.33 -13.58 -5.87
C ASP A 236 15.11 -13.09 -7.11
N MET A 237 14.44 -12.41 -8.03
CA MET A 237 15.08 -11.76 -9.19
C MET A 237 16.01 -10.62 -8.73
N VAL A 238 15.60 -9.83 -7.74
CA VAL A 238 16.43 -8.75 -7.18
C VAL A 238 17.72 -9.28 -6.60
N LEU A 239 17.68 -10.38 -5.84
CA LEU A 239 18.87 -11.01 -5.27
C LEU A 239 19.86 -11.43 -6.36
N ARG A 240 19.38 -12.04 -7.45
CA ARG A 240 20.21 -12.40 -8.61
C ARG A 240 20.81 -11.18 -9.28
N ALA A 241 20.01 -10.11 -9.50
CA ALA A 241 20.48 -8.87 -10.10
C ALA A 241 21.57 -8.17 -9.26
N VAL A 242 21.49 -8.25 -7.93
CA VAL A 242 22.51 -7.72 -7.03
C VAL A 242 23.83 -8.52 -7.18
N LEU A 243 23.75 -9.85 -7.28
CA LEU A 243 24.93 -10.69 -7.49
C LEU A 243 25.57 -10.44 -8.86
N ASP A 244 24.76 -10.27 -9.92
CA ASP A 244 25.24 -9.91 -11.25
C ASP A 244 25.97 -8.55 -11.25
N ALA A 245 25.40 -7.55 -10.56
CA ALA A 245 26.03 -6.23 -10.43
C ALA A 245 27.35 -6.31 -9.63
N ARG A 246 27.43 -7.13 -8.59
CA ARG A 246 28.68 -7.39 -7.85
C ARG A 246 29.74 -8.04 -8.73
N ALA A 247 29.36 -9.05 -9.50
CA ALA A 247 30.24 -9.71 -10.45
C ALA A 247 30.75 -8.76 -11.56
N ALA A 248 29.94 -7.73 -11.91
CA ALA A 248 30.30 -6.68 -12.87
C ALA A 248 31.13 -5.52 -12.26
N GLY A 249 31.53 -5.61 -10.98
CA GLY A 249 32.42 -4.68 -10.31
C GLY A 249 31.76 -3.78 -9.25
N ALA A 250 30.53 -4.04 -8.83
CA ALA A 250 29.91 -3.38 -7.68
C ALA A 250 30.20 -4.17 -6.38
N GLU A 251 31.46 -4.38 -6.04
CA GLU A 251 31.92 -5.33 -5.00
C GLU A 251 31.28 -5.09 -3.63
N ASN A 252 31.08 -3.84 -3.22
CA ASN A 252 30.52 -3.45 -1.92
C ASN A 252 29.00 -3.24 -1.98
N LEU A 253 28.32 -3.56 -3.10
CA LEU A 253 26.85 -3.48 -3.19
C LEU A 253 26.23 -4.48 -2.21
N HIS A 254 25.38 -3.98 -1.35
CA HIS A 254 24.73 -4.72 -0.29
C HIS A 254 23.23 -4.52 -0.31
N LEU A 255 22.47 -5.61 -0.39
CA LEU A 255 21.01 -5.60 -0.32
C LEU A 255 20.55 -5.75 1.14
N LEU A 256 19.95 -4.70 1.68
CA LEU A 256 19.38 -4.70 3.02
C LEU A 256 17.86 -4.86 2.93
N LEU A 257 17.37 -6.04 3.30
CA LEU A 257 15.95 -6.40 3.31
C LEU A 257 15.35 -6.18 4.71
N VAL A 258 14.55 -5.12 4.85
CA VAL A 258 13.88 -4.75 6.11
C VAL A 258 12.40 -5.08 6.00
N GLY A 259 11.96 -6.05 6.78
CA GLY A 259 10.60 -6.55 6.73
C GLY A 259 10.50 -8.05 6.95
N ASP A 260 9.33 -8.59 6.66
CA ASP A 260 9.03 -10.02 6.77
C ASP A 260 7.91 -10.39 5.79
N GLY A 261 7.64 -11.68 5.63
CA GLY A 261 6.52 -12.14 4.80
C GLY A 261 6.69 -13.58 4.34
N MET A 262 5.68 -14.04 3.62
CA MET A 262 5.58 -15.44 3.19
C MET A 262 6.74 -15.93 2.31
N SER A 263 7.46 -15.03 1.65
CA SER A 263 8.62 -15.37 0.80
C SER A 263 9.95 -15.37 1.56
N ARG A 264 9.98 -15.08 2.88
CA ARG A 264 11.23 -14.94 3.62
C ARG A 264 12.09 -16.22 3.59
N GLU A 265 11.49 -17.35 3.95
CA GLU A 265 12.21 -18.63 4.02
C GLU A 265 12.77 -19.05 2.66
N SER A 266 11.96 -18.92 1.60
CA SER A 266 12.41 -19.23 0.23
C SER A 266 13.51 -18.29 -0.27
N LEU A 267 13.48 -17.01 0.11
CA LEU A 267 14.53 -16.05 -0.23
C LEU A 267 15.84 -16.33 0.53
N GLN A 268 15.75 -16.73 1.79
CA GLN A 268 16.93 -17.14 2.57
C GLN A 268 17.58 -18.40 1.99
N ALA A 269 16.76 -19.42 1.66
CA ALA A 269 17.25 -20.62 0.99
C ALA A 269 17.91 -20.30 -0.38
N LEU A 270 17.31 -19.41 -1.16
CA LEU A 270 17.89 -18.93 -2.42
C LEU A 270 19.23 -18.20 -2.20
N ALA A 271 19.33 -17.37 -1.16
CA ALA A 271 20.58 -16.66 -0.85
C ALA A 271 21.70 -17.63 -0.45
N GLU A 272 21.39 -18.70 0.26
CA GLU A 272 22.33 -19.78 0.57
C GLU A 272 22.75 -20.56 -0.68
N GLU A 273 21.78 -20.95 -1.53
CA GLU A 273 22.03 -21.65 -2.79
C GLU A 273 22.95 -20.84 -3.73
N LEU A 274 22.73 -19.54 -3.81
CA LEU A 274 23.50 -18.61 -4.64
C LEU A 274 24.81 -18.15 -3.99
N HIS A 275 25.14 -18.64 -2.79
CA HIS A 275 26.29 -18.21 -2.01
C HIS A 275 26.38 -16.68 -1.86
N ALA A 276 25.22 -16.03 -1.63
CA ALA A 276 25.13 -14.59 -1.57
C ALA A 276 25.95 -13.95 -0.43
N GLY A 277 26.24 -14.69 0.64
CA GLY A 277 27.15 -14.29 1.71
C GLY A 277 26.84 -12.90 2.27
N ASP A 278 27.81 -12.01 2.19
CA ASP A 278 27.72 -10.63 2.68
C ASP A 278 26.95 -9.67 1.75
N ALA A 279 26.51 -10.15 0.58
CA ALA A 279 25.76 -9.34 -0.38
C ALA A 279 24.32 -9.03 0.07
N VAL A 280 23.76 -9.79 1.03
CA VAL A 280 22.40 -9.61 1.50
C VAL A 280 22.28 -9.72 3.01
N THR A 281 21.43 -8.89 3.60
CA THR A 281 21.03 -9.00 5.01
C THR A 281 19.51 -9.00 5.13
N PHE A 282 18.96 -10.02 5.77
CA PHE A 282 17.55 -10.10 6.18
C PHE A 282 17.43 -9.55 7.60
N TYR A 283 17.08 -8.25 7.72
CA TYR A 283 17.07 -7.57 9.01
C TYR A 283 15.89 -7.99 9.89
N GLY A 284 14.72 -8.21 9.26
CA GLY A 284 13.48 -8.48 9.96
C GLY A 284 12.53 -7.27 9.99
N SER A 285 11.35 -7.48 10.58
CA SER A 285 10.33 -6.42 10.71
C SER A 285 10.70 -5.41 11.77
N VAL A 286 10.40 -4.14 11.48
CA VAL A 286 10.56 -3.02 12.42
C VAL A 286 9.26 -2.21 12.45
N PRO A 287 8.98 -1.47 13.54
CA PRO A 287 7.90 -0.48 13.57
C PRO A 287 8.08 0.58 12.46
N ALA A 288 6.97 1.13 11.97
CA ALA A 288 6.99 2.11 10.86
C ALA A 288 7.88 3.32 11.17
N GLU A 289 7.86 3.78 12.41
CA GLU A 289 8.64 4.94 12.91
C GLU A 289 10.16 4.67 12.91
N LYS A 290 10.60 3.41 12.82
CA LYS A 290 12.00 3.03 12.69
C LYS A 290 12.48 2.93 11.23
N VAL A 291 11.56 2.87 10.27
CA VAL A 291 11.91 2.78 8.85
C VAL A 291 12.78 3.97 8.38
N PRO A 292 12.57 5.22 8.83
CA PRO A 292 13.44 6.34 8.46
C PRO A 292 14.92 6.13 8.76
N SER A 293 15.31 5.36 9.80
CA SER A 293 16.72 5.06 10.05
C SER A 293 17.35 4.25 8.91
N PHE A 294 16.60 3.34 8.32
CA PHE A 294 17.04 2.53 7.17
C PHE A 294 17.05 3.31 5.86
N THR A 295 16.06 4.17 5.64
CA THR A 295 16.06 5.02 4.44
C THR A 295 17.13 6.11 4.52
N THR A 296 17.49 6.58 5.71
CA THR A 296 18.54 7.57 5.90
C THR A 296 19.92 7.00 5.58
N LEU A 297 20.24 5.77 6.02
CA LEU A 297 21.52 5.11 5.73
C LEU A 297 21.63 4.61 4.27
N ALA A 298 20.53 4.53 3.53
CA ALA A 298 20.52 4.00 2.18
C ALA A 298 21.30 4.88 1.18
N ASP A 299 22.05 4.25 0.29
CA ASP A 299 22.60 4.89 -0.92
C ASP A 299 21.55 4.92 -2.04
N ALA A 300 20.67 3.91 -2.08
CA ALA A 300 19.50 3.84 -2.96
C ALA A 300 18.37 3.03 -2.31
N LEU A 301 17.13 3.34 -2.69
CA LEU A 301 15.92 2.65 -2.22
C LEU A 301 15.30 1.84 -3.35
N LEU A 302 15.01 0.56 -3.06
CA LEU A 302 14.55 -0.41 -4.06
C LEU A 302 13.04 -0.60 -4.03
N ILE A 303 12.41 -0.49 -5.20
CA ILE A 303 11.05 -0.99 -5.44
C ILE A 303 11.12 -2.06 -6.52
N SER A 304 10.57 -3.23 -6.24
CA SER A 304 10.43 -4.29 -7.23
C SER A 304 9.02 -4.85 -7.20
N LEU A 305 8.44 -5.08 -8.37
CA LEU A 305 7.15 -5.74 -8.57
C LEU A 305 7.26 -6.77 -9.69
N SER A 306 6.52 -7.86 -9.54
CA SER A 306 6.36 -8.87 -10.59
C SER A 306 5.64 -8.30 -11.82
N ASP A 307 5.84 -8.94 -12.97
CA ASP A 307 5.16 -8.58 -14.21
C ASP A 307 3.69 -9.00 -14.15
N SER A 308 2.86 -8.10 -13.65
CA SER A 308 1.41 -8.25 -13.61
C SER A 308 0.75 -6.97 -14.11
N PRO A 309 -0.12 -7.05 -15.12
CA PRO A 309 -0.86 -5.89 -15.63
C PRO A 309 -1.64 -5.13 -14.53
N ASP A 310 -2.11 -5.85 -13.52
CA ASP A 310 -2.92 -5.28 -12.45
C ASP A 310 -2.06 -4.51 -11.44
N LEU A 311 -0.84 -4.98 -11.15
CA LEU A 311 0.12 -4.25 -10.33
C LEU A 311 0.57 -2.95 -11.00
N GLY A 312 0.63 -2.92 -12.32
CA GLY A 312 0.95 -1.71 -13.10
C GLY A 312 -0.13 -0.63 -13.05
N LEU A 313 -1.36 -0.95 -12.64
CA LEU A 313 -2.44 0.03 -12.50
C LEU A 313 -2.28 0.89 -11.25
N THR A 314 -1.51 0.48 -10.27
CA THR A 314 -1.38 1.18 -8.99
C THR A 314 0.03 1.74 -8.79
N VAL A 315 0.13 2.77 -7.96
CA VAL A 315 1.42 3.29 -7.49
C VAL A 315 1.74 2.60 -6.17
N PRO A 316 2.89 1.90 -6.03
CA PRO A 316 3.25 1.27 -4.77
C PRO A 316 3.32 2.28 -3.63
N GLY A 317 2.65 2.00 -2.49
CA GLY A 317 2.57 2.93 -1.37
C GLY A 317 3.94 3.35 -0.80
N LYS A 318 4.97 2.47 -0.92
CA LYS A 318 6.35 2.78 -0.51
C LYS A 318 7.04 3.83 -1.42
N LEU A 319 6.54 4.08 -2.63
CA LEU A 319 7.15 5.06 -3.53
C LEU A 319 7.12 6.47 -2.91
N ALA A 320 6.00 6.86 -2.32
CA ALA A 320 5.87 8.15 -1.65
C ALA A 320 6.89 8.31 -0.50
N SER A 321 7.02 7.29 0.37
CA SER A 321 7.97 7.33 1.48
C SER A 321 9.43 7.34 1.03
N TYR A 322 9.76 6.64 -0.05
CA TYR A 322 11.11 6.62 -0.60
C TYR A 322 11.48 7.95 -1.25
N MET A 323 10.58 8.54 -2.00
CA MET A 323 10.78 9.87 -2.56
C MET A 323 10.85 10.95 -1.47
N ALA A 324 10.02 10.84 -0.41
CA ALA A 324 10.07 11.74 0.74
C ALA A 324 11.42 11.70 1.47
N ALA A 325 12.06 10.52 1.58
CA ALA A 325 13.38 10.35 2.16
C ALA A 325 14.50 11.05 1.36
N GLY A 326 14.24 11.47 0.12
CA GLY A 326 15.21 12.19 -0.70
C GLY A 326 16.41 11.34 -1.13
N LYS A 327 16.19 10.05 -1.36
CA LYS A 327 17.21 9.11 -1.85
C LYS A 327 16.90 8.68 -3.28
N PRO A 328 17.91 8.28 -4.08
CA PRO A 328 17.68 7.70 -5.39
C PRO A 328 16.75 6.48 -5.29
N VAL A 329 15.78 6.37 -6.18
CA VAL A 329 14.88 5.21 -6.26
C VAL A 329 15.33 4.31 -7.41
N VAL A 330 15.61 3.03 -7.12
CA VAL A 330 15.78 1.99 -8.14
C VAL A 330 14.48 1.21 -8.23
N ALA A 331 13.87 1.20 -9.42
CA ALA A 331 12.59 0.55 -9.61
C ALA A 331 12.65 -0.50 -10.72
N SER A 332 12.24 -1.74 -10.38
CA SER A 332 11.98 -2.82 -11.34
C SER A 332 10.49 -3.13 -11.32
N MET A 333 9.73 -2.50 -12.20
CA MET A 333 8.26 -2.60 -12.27
C MET A 333 7.74 -2.02 -13.57
N ASN A 334 6.45 -2.26 -13.87
CA ASN A 334 5.74 -1.67 -15.01
C ASN A 334 4.64 -0.71 -14.54
N GLY A 335 4.10 0.10 -15.47
CA GLY A 335 2.90 0.91 -15.26
C GLY A 335 3.10 2.20 -14.47
N ALA A 336 2.09 2.57 -13.66
CA ALA A 336 2.02 3.89 -13.03
C ALA A 336 3.22 4.22 -12.14
N GLY A 337 3.72 3.25 -11.39
CA GLY A 337 4.90 3.45 -10.54
C GLY A 337 6.18 3.65 -11.33
N TYR A 338 6.36 2.90 -12.43
CA TYR A 338 7.49 3.08 -13.37
C TYR A 338 7.50 4.50 -13.93
N GLU A 339 6.35 4.96 -14.44
CA GLU A 339 6.25 6.30 -15.02
C GLU A 339 6.50 7.40 -13.98
N ALA A 340 6.01 7.24 -12.75
CA ALA A 340 6.25 8.21 -11.68
C ALA A 340 7.75 8.36 -11.33
N VAL A 341 8.51 7.25 -11.24
CA VAL A 341 9.96 7.32 -11.02
C VAL A 341 10.67 7.95 -12.20
N LYS A 342 10.29 7.60 -13.42
CA LYS A 342 10.86 8.14 -14.66
C LYS A 342 10.60 9.66 -14.79
N GLU A 343 9.37 10.09 -14.58
CA GLU A 343 8.97 11.51 -14.62
C GLU A 343 9.68 12.34 -13.55
N SER A 344 9.85 11.78 -12.36
CA SER A 344 10.56 12.48 -11.28
C SER A 344 12.02 12.78 -11.63
N GLY A 345 12.64 11.98 -12.52
CA GLY A 345 14.08 11.97 -12.73
C GLY A 345 14.87 11.71 -11.44
N GLY A 346 14.22 11.16 -10.41
CA GLY A 346 14.77 10.91 -9.09
C GLY A 346 15.29 9.48 -8.89
N GLY A 347 15.48 8.74 -9.98
CA GLY A 347 15.93 7.35 -9.88
C GLY A 347 16.16 6.69 -11.23
N LEU A 348 16.43 5.39 -11.20
CA LEU A 348 16.59 4.55 -12.38
C LEU A 348 15.48 3.49 -12.43
N VAL A 349 14.96 3.23 -13.61
CA VAL A 349 13.86 2.28 -13.82
C VAL A 349 14.25 1.17 -14.77
N SER A 350 13.76 -0.03 -14.51
CA SER A 350 13.82 -1.18 -15.42
C SER A 350 12.45 -1.83 -15.53
N PRO A 351 12.14 -2.53 -16.64
CA PRO A 351 10.93 -3.31 -16.72
C PRO A 351 10.81 -4.32 -15.57
N ALA A 352 9.57 -4.69 -15.23
CA ALA A 352 9.34 -5.73 -14.24
C ALA A 352 10.03 -7.04 -14.66
N CYS A 353 10.65 -7.72 -13.70
CA CYS A 353 11.34 -9.00 -13.88
C CYS A 353 12.51 -9.00 -14.89
N ASP A 354 13.01 -7.83 -15.29
CA ASP A 354 14.21 -7.71 -16.13
C ASP A 354 15.47 -7.65 -15.24
N GLN A 355 16.03 -8.82 -14.93
CA GLN A 355 17.21 -8.98 -14.09
C GLN A 355 18.43 -8.23 -14.64
N ALA A 356 18.67 -8.32 -15.95
CA ALA A 356 19.84 -7.70 -16.58
C ALA A 356 19.76 -6.17 -16.55
N ALA A 357 18.57 -5.60 -16.86
CA ALA A 357 18.35 -4.16 -16.79
C ALA A 357 18.46 -3.64 -15.35
N LEU A 358 17.94 -4.38 -14.36
CA LEU A 358 18.08 -4.02 -12.95
C LEU A 358 19.56 -4.05 -12.53
N ALA A 359 20.31 -5.09 -12.86
CA ALA A 359 21.73 -5.20 -12.55
C ALA A 359 22.55 -4.05 -13.17
N ALA A 360 22.23 -3.67 -14.42
CA ALA A 360 22.88 -2.53 -15.08
C ALA A 360 22.57 -1.20 -14.35
N ASN A 361 21.33 -0.98 -13.91
CA ASN A 361 20.96 0.19 -13.13
C ASN A 361 21.66 0.25 -11.78
N LEU A 362 21.77 -0.89 -11.09
CA LEU A 362 22.50 -0.98 -9.81
C LEU A 362 23.97 -0.65 -9.99
N LEU A 363 24.61 -1.20 -11.01
CA LEU A 363 26.01 -0.90 -11.34
C LEU A 363 26.21 0.57 -11.71
N ALA A 364 25.27 1.15 -12.47
CA ALA A 364 25.33 2.58 -12.83
C ALA A 364 25.25 3.49 -11.60
N LEU A 365 24.34 3.21 -10.65
CA LEU A 365 24.25 3.95 -9.39
C LEU A 365 25.47 3.75 -8.49
N TYR A 366 26.00 2.52 -8.43
CA TYR A 366 27.21 2.22 -7.67
C TYR A 366 28.40 3.03 -8.16
N ARG A 367 28.56 3.15 -9.48
CA ARG A 367 29.65 3.91 -10.14
C ARG A 367 29.42 5.44 -10.15
N MET A 368 28.18 5.86 -9.87
CA MET A 368 27.83 7.28 -9.86
C MET A 368 28.49 8.00 -8.67
N ALA A 369 29.05 9.17 -8.90
CA ALA A 369 29.59 10.00 -7.82
C ALA A 369 28.52 10.35 -6.77
N PRO A 370 28.90 10.53 -5.49
CA PRO A 370 27.95 10.86 -4.42
C PRO A 370 27.04 12.06 -4.75
N GLU A 371 27.59 13.08 -5.39
CA GLU A 371 26.85 14.30 -5.80
C GLU A 371 25.78 13.98 -6.85
N GLY A 372 26.05 13.05 -7.77
CA GLY A 372 25.08 12.58 -8.76
C GLY A 372 23.91 11.83 -8.09
N ARG A 373 24.22 10.96 -7.13
CA ARG A 373 23.18 10.27 -6.33
C ARG A 373 22.36 11.26 -5.51
N ALA A 374 23.00 12.23 -4.86
CA ALA A 374 22.32 13.29 -4.11
C ALA A 374 21.39 14.11 -5.01
N ALA A 375 21.81 14.41 -6.24
CA ALA A 375 20.97 15.11 -7.22
C ALA A 375 19.73 14.30 -7.61
N LEU A 376 19.84 12.98 -7.78
CA LEU A 376 18.65 12.11 -7.99
C LEU A 376 17.73 12.15 -6.78
N GLY A 377 18.27 12.04 -5.56
CA GLY A 377 17.49 12.12 -4.33
C GLY A 377 16.74 13.46 -4.20
N THR A 378 17.38 14.57 -4.54
CA THR A 378 16.75 15.89 -4.55
C THR A 378 15.56 15.96 -5.51
N LYS A 379 15.70 15.40 -6.71
CA LYS A 379 14.60 15.31 -7.69
C LYS A 379 13.46 14.43 -7.20
N ALA A 380 13.77 13.27 -6.59
CA ALA A 380 12.77 12.41 -5.97
C ALA A 380 11.95 13.15 -4.90
N LYS A 381 12.63 13.90 -4.02
CA LYS A 381 11.98 14.69 -2.97
C LYS A 381 11.14 15.82 -3.54
N ALA A 382 11.62 16.52 -4.57
CA ALA A 382 10.85 17.56 -5.23
C ALA A 382 9.55 17.00 -5.87
N TYR A 383 9.61 15.81 -6.45
CA TYR A 383 8.43 15.14 -7.00
C TYR A 383 7.45 14.74 -5.90
N TYR A 384 7.94 14.23 -4.77
CA TYR A 384 7.12 13.95 -3.58
C TYR A 384 6.38 15.20 -3.11
N GLU A 385 7.08 16.31 -2.95
CA GLU A 385 6.47 17.58 -2.49
C GLU A 385 5.38 18.08 -3.45
N ALA A 386 5.55 17.86 -4.75
CA ALA A 386 4.58 18.27 -5.76
C ALA A 386 3.37 17.34 -5.88
N HIS A 387 3.54 16.02 -5.64
CA HIS A 387 2.52 15.01 -6.01
C HIS A 387 2.02 14.14 -4.87
N TYR A 388 2.80 13.98 -3.78
CA TYR A 388 2.50 13.01 -2.71
C TYR A 388 2.48 13.62 -1.31
N ARG A 389 2.45 14.95 -1.21
CA ARG A 389 2.45 15.64 0.07
C ARG A 389 1.19 15.33 0.86
N ARG A 390 1.34 14.83 2.10
CA ARG A 390 0.25 14.41 2.97
C ARG A 390 -0.86 15.44 3.10
N THR A 391 -0.50 16.66 3.49
CA THR A 391 -1.47 17.75 3.72
C THR A 391 -2.35 18.03 2.49
N GLU A 392 -1.75 18.08 1.29
CA GLU A 392 -2.49 18.35 0.07
C GLU A 392 -3.39 17.19 -0.33
N LEU A 393 -2.91 15.95 -0.22
CA LEU A 393 -3.71 14.78 -0.59
C LEU A 393 -4.84 14.51 0.40
N LEU A 394 -4.65 14.76 1.71
CA LEU A 394 -5.72 14.71 2.70
C LEU A 394 -6.81 15.74 2.39
N ARG A 395 -6.44 17.00 2.14
CA ARG A 395 -7.38 18.06 1.76
C ARG A 395 -8.17 17.70 0.50
N ARG A 396 -7.54 17.09 -0.50
CA ARG A 396 -8.21 16.61 -1.71
C ARG A 396 -9.15 15.44 -1.44
N LEU A 397 -8.76 14.48 -0.58
CA LEU A 397 -9.63 13.38 -0.14
C LEU A 397 -10.87 13.90 0.55
N GLU A 398 -10.71 14.85 1.47
CA GLU A 398 -11.82 15.51 2.17
C GLU A 398 -12.73 16.24 1.21
N SER A 399 -12.18 17.16 0.40
CA SER A 399 -12.97 17.99 -0.52
C SER A 399 -13.75 17.12 -1.52
N PHE A 400 -13.09 16.14 -2.13
CA PHE A 400 -13.76 15.25 -3.08
C PHE A 400 -14.82 14.38 -2.40
N THR A 401 -14.59 13.93 -1.16
CA THR A 401 -15.57 13.13 -0.42
C THR A 401 -16.81 13.93 -0.05
N LEU A 402 -16.64 15.15 0.44
CA LEU A 402 -17.74 15.97 0.94
C LEU A 402 -18.44 16.76 -0.17
N ARG A 403 -17.69 17.31 -1.14
CA ARG A 403 -18.18 18.25 -2.14
C ARG A 403 -18.15 17.74 -3.57
N GLY A 404 -17.28 16.77 -3.88
CA GLY A 404 -17.04 16.28 -5.24
C GLY A 404 -16.05 17.13 -6.04
N GLU A 405 -15.19 17.89 -5.35
CA GLU A 405 -14.22 18.83 -5.93
C GLU A 405 -12.77 18.43 -5.61
#